data_6d870b04e78d0c93306163ae6df2481c
#
_entry.id   6d870b04e78d0c93306163ae6df2481c
#
_cell.length_a   1.000
_cell.length_b   1.000
_cell.length_c   1.000
_cell.angle_alpha   90.00
_cell.angle_beta   90.00
_cell.angle_gamma   90.00
#
_symmetry.space_group_name_H-M   'P 1'
#
loop_
_entity.id
_entity.type
_entity.pdbx_description
1 polymer ?
#
loop_
_entity_poly.entity_id
_entity_poly.type
_entity_poly.pdbx_seq_one_letter_code
_entity_poly.pdbx_strand_id
1 'polypeptide(L)'
;MFSNGTRANPVIFTSENDVTNAPGDRTDAISEWGGLVILGRAPINRCRDAATPGTVACENIVEGVTNPDALYGGATADDNSGSITYTRVQFAGFAINTQGNELNGITFAGVGSGTNVEFVQVHNNSDDGVEFFGYGGDFGEVVHDGNFVMDGLVFSDGTPSPALHEFKQVVA
;
A
#
# COMPACT_ATOMS: atom_id res chain seq x y z
N MET A 1 -0.36 -12.19 -2.73
CA MET A 1 -0.12 -11.67 -4.10
C MET A 1 1.32 -11.96 -4.51
N PHE A 2 1.61 -12.25 -5.79
CA PHE A 2 2.97 -12.40 -6.29
C PHE A 2 3.17 -11.49 -7.51
N SER A 3 4.02 -10.48 -7.36
CA SER A 3 4.42 -9.54 -8.40
C SER A 3 5.94 -9.46 -8.40
N ASN A 4 6.57 -10.34 -9.16
CA ASN A 4 8.02 -10.51 -9.14
C ASN A 4 8.63 -10.12 -10.50
N GLY A 5 8.98 -8.84 -10.62
CA GLY A 5 9.71 -8.32 -11.76
C GLY A 5 11.22 -8.50 -11.63
N THR A 6 11.95 -7.82 -12.47
CA THR A 6 13.40 -7.65 -12.39
C THR A 6 13.77 -6.20 -12.68
N ARG A 7 14.97 -5.79 -12.31
CA ARG A 7 15.45 -4.42 -12.62
C ARG A 7 15.33 -4.06 -14.12
N ALA A 8 15.55 -5.02 -15.00
CA ALA A 8 15.47 -4.80 -16.45
C ALA A 8 14.02 -4.90 -16.99
N ASN A 9 13.16 -5.62 -16.29
CA ASN A 9 11.77 -5.86 -16.67
C ASN A 9 10.89 -5.80 -15.43
N PRO A 10 10.57 -4.61 -14.92
CA PRO A 10 9.68 -4.47 -13.79
C PRO A 10 8.25 -4.86 -14.15
N VAL A 11 7.48 -5.29 -13.17
CA VAL A 11 6.02 -5.41 -13.31
C VAL A 11 5.44 -4.01 -13.15
N ILE A 12 4.54 -3.61 -14.06
CA ILE A 12 3.92 -2.28 -14.02
C ILE A 12 2.41 -2.45 -13.88
N PHE A 13 1.87 -1.91 -12.80
CA PHE A 13 0.43 -1.71 -12.60
C PHE A 13 0.10 -0.28 -12.96
N THR A 14 -0.77 -0.13 -13.95
CA THR A 14 -1.13 1.18 -14.48
C THR A 14 -2.60 1.24 -14.90
N SER A 15 -3.05 2.40 -15.29
CA SER A 15 -4.41 2.62 -15.76
C SER A 15 -4.64 2.12 -17.20
N GLU A 16 -5.90 1.89 -17.54
CA GLU A 16 -6.31 1.62 -18.93
C GLU A 16 -5.93 2.78 -19.86
N ASN A 17 -6.06 4.03 -19.37
CA ASN A 17 -5.70 5.21 -20.14
C ASN A 17 -4.22 5.24 -20.53
N ASP A 18 -3.34 4.82 -19.63
CA ASP A 18 -1.90 4.75 -19.92
C ASP A 18 -1.59 3.74 -21.00
N VAL A 19 -2.25 2.58 -20.98
CA VAL A 19 -2.04 1.52 -21.97
C VAL A 19 -2.64 1.90 -23.33
N THR A 20 -3.80 2.56 -23.35
CA THR A 20 -4.54 2.84 -24.58
C THR A 20 -4.11 4.13 -25.28
N ASN A 21 -3.63 5.12 -24.53
CA ASN A 21 -3.26 6.44 -25.04
C ASN A 21 -1.74 6.66 -25.17
N ALA A 22 -0.93 5.64 -24.97
CA ALA A 22 0.50 5.74 -25.19
C ALA A 22 0.85 5.82 -26.71
N PRO A 23 1.87 6.59 -27.12
CA PRO A 23 2.70 7.47 -26.31
C PRO A 23 2.10 8.89 -26.24
N GLY A 24 1.67 9.29 -25.06
CA GLY A 24 1.21 10.66 -24.78
C GLY A 24 2.03 11.26 -23.62
N ASP A 25 1.91 12.57 -23.44
CA ASP A 25 2.40 13.20 -22.23
C ASP A 25 1.51 12.78 -21.05
N ARG A 26 2.08 12.06 -20.10
CA ARG A 26 1.40 11.53 -18.92
C ARG A 26 1.94 12.15 -17.62
N THR A 27 2.70 13.24 -17.75
CA THR A 27 3.38 13.88 -16.61
C THR A 27 2.41 14.30 -15.50
N ASP A 28 1.22 14.73 -15.87
CA ASP A 28 0.19 15.20 -14.92
C ASP A 28 -0.91 14.15 -14.65
N ALA A 29 -0.76 12.92 -15.15
CA ALA A 29 -1.77 11.89 -14.95
C ALA A 29 -1.73 11.39 -13.50
N ILE A 30 -2.88 11.44 -12.82
CA ILE A 30 -3.11 10.96 -11.45
C ILE A 30 -4.56 10.46 -11.34
N SER A 31 -4.89 9.74 -10.26
CA SER A 31 -6.29 9.40 -9.93
C SER A 31 -7.04 8.64 -11.04
N GLU A 32 -6.37 7.81 -11.81
CA GLU A 32 -6.98 7.07 -12.91
C GLU A 32 -7.52 5.69 -12.52
N TRP A 33 -7.09 5.17 -11.36
CA TRP A 33 -7.56 3.92 -10.76
C TRP A 33 -7.23 3.88 -9.27
N GLY A 34 -7.75 2.86 -8.55
CA GLY A 34 -7.65 2.83 -7.09
C GLY A 34 -6.25 2.57 -6.54
N GLY A 35 -5.44 1.76 -7.21
CA GLY A 35 -4.17 1.29 -6.67
C GLY A 35 -4.20 -0.16 -6.21
N LEU A 36 -3.14 -0.60 -5.53
CA LEU A 36 -3.03 -1.95 -4.98
C LEU A 36 -3.42 -1.97 -3.51
N VAL A 37 -4.27 -2.92 -3.13
CA VAL A 37 -4.61 -3.18 -1.72
C VAL A 37 -4.22 -4.61 -1.38
N ILE A 38 -3.33 -4.77 -0.41
CA ILE A 38 -2.82 -6.05 0.07
C ILE A 38 -3.36 -6.28 1.47
N LEU A 39 -4.17 -7.33 1.62
CA LEU A 39 -4.84 -7.66 2.88
C LEU A 39 -4.17 -8.87 3.53
N GLY A 40 -3.80 -8.74 4.78
CA GLY A 40 -3.18 -9.79 5.59
C GLY A 40 -3.92 -10.05 6.89
N ARG A 41 -3.39 -10.98 7.68
CA ARG A 41 -3.94 -11.45 8.95
C ARG A 41 -3.03 -11.17 10.15
N ALA A 42 -2.09 -10.25 9.98
CA ALA A 42 -1.21 -9.81 11.07
C ALA A 42 -1.98 -8.96 12.10
N PRO A 43 -1.46 -8.86 13.34
CA PRO A 43 -2.03 -8.02 14.38
C PRO A 43 -2.17 -6.57 13.94
N ILE A 44 -3.33 -6.00 14.25
CA ILE A 44 -3.62 -4.57 14.04
C ILE A 44 -4.00 -3.92 15.37
N ASN A 45 -3.85 -2.61 15.43
CA ASN A 45 -4.08 -1.81 16.64
C ASN A 45 -5.49 -1.21 16.73
N ARG A 46 -6.22 -1.20 15.62
CA ARG A 46 -7.57 -0.62 15.55
C ARG A 46 -8.54 -1.64 14.98
N CYS A 47 -9.42 -2.13 15.82
CA CYS A 47 -10.45 -3.07 15.43
C CYS A 47 -11.72 -2.33 15.00
N ARG A 48 -12.45 -2.88 14.03
CA ARG A 48 -13.76 -2.38 13.60
C ARG A 48 -14.80 -2.46 14.74
N ASP A 49 -14.73 -3.53 15.51
CA ASP A 49 -15.64 -3.80 16.62
C ASP A 49 -14.91 -3.65 17.96
N ALA A 50 -15.59 -3.93 19.07
CA ALA A 50 -15.03 -3.86 20.42
C ALA A 50 -14.08 -5.04 20.76
N ALA A 51 -13.41 -5.60 19.76
CA ALA A 51 -12.41 -6.64 19.95
C ALA A 51 -11.11 -6.07 20.55
N THR A 52 -10.32 -6.95 21.16
CA THR A 52 -8.99 -6.56 21.68
C THR A 52 -7.97 -6.54 20.55
N PRO A 53 -7.19 -5.45 20.40
CA PRO A 53 -6.10 -5.38 19.43
C PRO A 53 -5.14 -6.58 19.51
N GLY A 54 -4.68 -7.05 18.35
CA GLY A 54 -3.76 -8.17 18.25
C GLY A 54 -4.39 -9.56 18.46
N THR A 55 -5.70 -9.66 18.62
CA THR A 55 -6.40 -10.95 18.68
C THR A 55 -7.00 -11.35 17.34
N VAL A 56 -7.33 -12.62 17.15
CA VAL A 56 -7.97 -13.14 15.93
C VAL A 56 -9.28 -12.40 15.61
N ALA A 57 -9.99 -11.92 16.64
CA ALA A 57 -11.24 -11.18 16.46
C ALA A 57 -11.04 -9.72 16.09
N CYS A 58 -9.81 -9.21 16.18
CA CYS A 58 -9.50 -7.83 15.81
C CYS A 58 -9.30 -7.72 14.30
N GLU A 59 -10.38 -7.44 13.61
CA GLU A 59 -10.37 -7.17 12.17
C GLU A 59 -10.83 -5.72 11.91
N ASN A 60 -10.39 -5.15 10.80
CA ASN A 60 -10.89 -3.90 10.27
C ASN A 60 -11.17 -4.05 8.78
N ILE A 61 -11.75 -3.04 8.18
CA ILE A 61 -12.07 -3.01 6.75
C ILE A 61 -11.35 -1.82 6.12
N VAL A 62 -10.92 -1.99 4.87
CA VAL A 62 -10.31 -0.90 4.11
C VAL A 62 -11.30 0.26 4.00
N GLU A 63 -10.81 1.48 4.20
CA GLU A 63 -11.66 2.67 4.21
C GLU A 63 -12.42 2.84 2.89
N GLY A 64 -13.62 3.39 2.99
CA GLY A 64 -14.51 3.56 1.83
C GLY A 64 -15.06 2.27 1.22
N VAL A 65 -14.60 1.10 1.66
CA VAL A 65 -15.04 -0.21 1.16
C VAL A 65 -16.05 -0.83 2.12
N THR A 66 -17.15 -1.34 1.61
CA THR A 66 -18.21 -2.01 2.39
C THR A 66 -18.24 -3.53 2.19
N ASN A 67 -17.47 -4.06 1.24
CA ASN A 67 -17.42 -5.49 0.96
C ASN A 67 -16.71 -6.23 2.11
N PRO A 68 -17.33 -7.26 2.71
CA PRO A 68 -16.71 -8.06 3.76
C PRO A 68 -15.43 -8.78 3.33
N ASP A 69 -15.20 -8.97 2.04
CA ASP A 69 -13.95 -9.53 1.51
C ASP A 69 -12.75 -8.59 1.68
N ALA A 70 -12.99 -7.32 2.00
CA ALA A 70 -11.95 -6.31 2.29
C ALA A 70 -11.52 -6.26 3.77
N LEU A 71 -11.81 -7.29 4.55
CA LEU A 71 -11.39 -7.41 5.95
C LEU A 71 -9.90 -7.79 6.04
N TYR A 72 -9.21 -7.12 6.95
CA TYR A 72 -7.82 -7.38 7.28
C TYR A 72 -7.61 -7.41 8.80
N GLY A 73 -6.46 -7.93 9.24
CA GLY A 73 -6.13 -8.05 10.65
C GLY A 73 -6.38 -9.43 11.22
N GLY A 74 -5.91 -9.67 12.42
CA GLY A 74 -5.96 -10.95 13.10
C GLY A 74 -4.85 -11.09 14.14
N ALA A 75 -4.27 -12.30 14.24
CA ALA A 75 -3.22 -12.60 15.22
C ALA A 75 -1.99 -13.31 14.62
N THR A 76 -1.88 -13.39 13.29
CA THR A 76 -0.80 -14.10 12.60
C THR A 76 0.33 -13.12 12.27
N ALA A 77 1.26 -12.93 13.20
CA ALA A 77 2.33 -11.94 13.06
C ALA A 77 3.25 -12.22 11.86
N ASP A 78 3.42 -13.48 11.49
CA ASP A 78 4.19 -13.95 10.35
C ASP A 78 3.33 -14.21 9.10
N ASP A 79 2.17 -13.56 9.00
CA ASP A 79 1.32 -13.65 7.81
C ASP A 79 2.12 -13.40 6.54
N ASN A 80 1.88 -14.24 5.53
CA ASN A 80 2.53 -14.13 4.25
C ASN A 80 1.51 -13.81 3.16
N SER A 81 1.37 -12.51 2.88
CA SER A 81 0.52 -12.01 1.80
C SER A 81 1.18 -12.07 0.40
N GLY A 82 2.41 -12.59 0.32
CA GLY A 82 3.13 -12.86 -0.93
C GLY A 82 4.45 -12.13 -1.08
N SER A 83 4.78 -11.79 -2.32
CA SER A 83 6.02 -11.10 -2.69
C SER A 83 5.76 -10.05 -3.75
N ILE A 84 6.29 -8.85 -3.53
CA ILE A 84 6.19 -7.71 -4.46
C ILE A 84 7.61 -7.18 -4.66
N THR A 85 8.20 -7.46 -5.80
CA THR A 85 9.58 -7.08 -6.11
C THR A 85 9.69 -6.48 -7.50
N TYR A 86 10.50 -5.43 -7.64
CA TYR A 86 10.65 -4.68 -8.90
C TYR A 86 9.29 -4.37 -9.54
N THR A 87 8.42 -3.76 -8.74
CA THR A 87 7.05 -3.44 -9.12
C THR A 87 6.85 -1.93 -9.11
N ARG A 88 6.25 -1.40 -10.17
CA ARG A 88 5.83 -0.01 -10.26
C ARG A 88 4.31 0.07 -10.25
N VAL A 89 3.77 0.99 -9.45
CA VAL A 89 2.37 1.40 -9.45
C VAL A 89 2.31 2.85 -9.92
N GLN A 90 1.48 3.15 -10.90
CA GLN A 90 1.42 4.51 -11.45
C GLN A 90 0.00 4.96 -11.76
N PHE A 91 -0.23 6.28 -11.61
CA PHE A 91 -1.47 7.00 -11.90
C PHE A 91 -2.66 6.58 -11.03
N ALA A 92 -2.40 6.06 -9.83
CA ALA A 92 -3.39 5.58 -8.88
C ALA A 92 -3.91 6.70 -7.93
N GLY A 93 -4.59 6.32 -6.85
CA GLY A 93 -5.08 7.23 -5.82
C GLY A 93 -6.49 7.76 -6.10
N PHE A 94 -7.35 6.97 -6.76
CA PHE A 94 -8.71 7.40 -7.08
C PHE A 94 -9.58 7.48 -5.82
N ALA A 95 -10.29 8.61 -5.67
CA ALA A 95 -11.25 8.81 -4.58
C ALA A 95 -12.44 7.86 -4.73
N ILE A 96 -12.68 7.03 -3.71
CA ILE A 96 -13.78 6.03 -3.71
C ILE A 96 -15.14 6.71 -3.54
N ASN A 97 -15.18 7.81 -2.78
CA ASN A 97 -16.41 8.52 -2.50
C ASN A 97 -16.16 10.02 -2.27
N THR A 98 -17.27 10.76 -2.14
CA THR A 98 -17.24 12.23 -1.92
C THR A 98 -16.91 12.63 -0.48
N GLN A 99 -16.65 11.68 0.40
CA GLN A 99 -16.35 11.92 1.83
C GLN A 99 -14.85 12.00 2.11
N GLY A 100 -14.01 11.93 1.07
CA GLY A 100 -12.56 11.99 1.16
C GLY A 100 -11.93 10.65 1.49
N ASN A 101 -12.63 9.52 1.25
CA ASN A 101 -11.98 8.21 1.28
C ASN A 101 -11.36 7.95 -0.09
N GLU A 102 -10.07 7.79 -0.10
CA GLU A 102 -9.25 7.59 -1.28
C GLU A 102 -8.49 6.27 -1.14
N LEU A 103 -8.10 5.70 -2.25
CA LEU A 103 -7.17 4.58 -2.26
C LEU A 103 -5.77 5.08 -2.59
N ASN A 104 -4.80 4.54 -1.90
CA ASN A 104 -3.39 4.88 -2.07
C ASN A 104 -2.77 4.18 -3.28
N GLY A 105 -1.56 4.55 -3.64
CA GLY A 105 -0.80 3.80 -4.64
C GLY A 105 -0.69 2.34 -4.25
N ILE A 106 -0.24 2.07 -3.03
CA ILE A 106 -0.24 0.74 -2.41
C ILE A 106 -0.70 0.85 -0.96
N THR A 107 -1.69 0.06 -0.59
CA THR A 107 -2.14 -0.08 0.80
C THR A 107 -1.75 -1.46 1.33
N PHE A 108 -0.98 -1.51 2.41
CA PHE A 108 -0.66 -2.72 3.16
C PHE A 108 -1.49 -2.77 4.44
N ALA A 109 -2.51 -3.60 4.48
CA ALA A 109 -3.45 -3.67 5.58
C ALA A 109 -3.33 -5.01 6.32
N GLY A 110 -2.82 -4.99 7.55
CA GLY A 110 -2.60 -6.18 8.37
C GLY A 110 -1.64 -7.20 7.75
N VAL A 111 -0.65 -6.74 7.00
CA VAL A 111 0.35 -7.58 6.34
C VAL A 111 1.43 -8.00 7.34
N GLY A 112 1.76 -9.29 7.37
CA GLY A 112 2.69 -9.88 8.33
C GLY A 112 4.13 -9.96 7.83
N SER A 113 5.05 -10.31 8.75
CA SER A 113 6.49 -10.37 8.50
C SER A 113 6.94 -11.46 7.50
N GLY A 114 6.04 -12.37 7.12
CA GLY A 114 6.31 -13.34 6.06
C GLY A 114 6.16 -12.78 4.64
N THR A 115 5.70 -11.53 4.50
CA THR A 115 5.52 -10.86 3.21
C THR A 115 6.80 -10.14 2.80
N ASN A 116 7.25 -10.36 1.56
CA ASN A 116 8.44 -9.69 1.03
C ASN A 116 8.06 -8.55 0.09
N VAL A 117 8.58 -7.34 0.37
CA VAL A 117 8.36 -6.13 -0.46
C VAL A 117 9.68 -5.42 -0.68
N GLU A 118 10.17 -5.40 -1.92
CA GLU A 118 11.46 -4.81 -2.26
C GLU A 118 11.43 -4.14 -3.64
N PHE A 119 12.16 -3.04 -3.81
CA PHE A 119 12.30 -2.35 -5.09
C PHE A 119 10.95 -1.97 -5.72
N VAL A 120 10.13 -1.30 -4.93
CA VAL A 120 8.81 -0.86 -5.34
C VAL A 120 8.83 0.65 -5.61
N GLN A 121 8.21 1.07 -6.69
CA GLN A 121 8.04 2.47 -7.06
C GLN A 121 6.56 2.80 -7.15
N VAL A 122 6.16 3.92 -6.55
CA VAL A 122 4.87 4.55 -6.82
C VAL A 122 5.12 5.86 -7.57
N HIS A 123 4.43 6.06 -8.68
CA HIS A 123 4.62 7.18 -9.58
C HIS A 123 3.29 7.87 -9.89
N ASN A 124 3.25 9.19 -9.73
CA ASN A 124 2.08 10.02 -10.01
C ASN A 124 0.79 9.48 -9.37
N ASN A 125 0.73 9.50 -8.05
CA ASN A 125 -0.44 9.14 -7.26
C ASN A 125 -1.16 10.40 -6.77
N SER A 126 -2.48 10.37 -6.64
CA SER A 126 -3.23 11.54 -6.16
C SER A 126 -3.43 11.58 -4.66
N ASP A 127 -3.18 10.47 -3.98
CA ASP A 127 -3.17 10.35 -2.53
C ASP A 127 -1.82 9.79 -2.07
N ASP A 128 -1.74 9.12 -0.91
CA ASP A 128 -0.48 8.59 -0.39
C ASP A 128 0.15 7.57 -1.34
N GLY A 129 1.46 7.61 -1.49
CA GLY A 129 2.18 6.63 -2.30
C GLY A 129 2.05 5.23 -1.74
N VAL A 130 2.27 5.09 -0.44
CA VAL A 130 2.13 3.83 0.31
C VAL A 130 1.53 4.10 1.67
N GLU A 131 0.50 3.34 2.03
CA GLU A 131 -0.15 3.41 3.33
C GLU A 131 -0.10 2.06 4.05
N PHE A 132 0.02 2.10 5.38
CA PHE A 132 0.08 0.93 6.23
C PHE A 132 -1.01 0.93 7.31
N PHE A 133 -1.85 -0.09 7.31
CA PHE A 133 -2.80 -0.35 8.38
C PHE A 133 -2.35 -1.57 9.20
N GLY A 134 -1.77 -1.34 10.38
CA GLY A 134 -1.17 -2.39 11.21
C GLY A 134 0.27 -2.71 10.77
N TYR A 135 0.92 -3.58 11.54
CA TYR A 135 2.36 -3.85 11.41
C TYR A 135 2.63 -5.30 11.06
N GLY A 136 3.69 -5.55 10.30
CA GLY A 136 4.29 -6.87 10.25
C GLY A 136 5.12 -7.25 9.04
N GLY A 137 5.23 -6.43 8.01
CA GLY A 137 6.05 -6.75 6.82
C GLY A 137 7.53 -6.43 6.96
N ASP A 138 8.38 -7.13 6.21
CA ASP A 138 9.75 -6.72 5.95
C ASP A 138 9.79 -5.94 4.63
N PHE A 139 10.07 -4.66 4.73
CA PHE A 139 10.08 -3.75 3.60
C PHE A 139 11.51 -3.33 3.28
N GLY A 140 11.99 -3.74 2.12
CA GLY A 140 13.25 -3.29 1.58
C GLY A 140 13.17 -1.86 1.02
N GLU A 141 13.71 -1.62 -0.17
CA GLU A 141 13.71 -0.29 -0.77
C GLU A 141 12.36 0.02 -1.45
N VAL A 142 11.66 1.04 -0.95
CA VAL A 142 10.48 1.64 -1.59
C VAL A 142 10.85 3.02 -2.09
N VAL A 143 10.74 3.25 -3.38
CA VAL A 143 11.06 4.53 -4.03
C VAL A 143 9.78 5.17 -4.51
N HIS A 144 9.58 6.42 -4.13
CA HIS A 144 8.50 7.28 -4.59
C HIS A 144 9.06 8.40 -5.48
N ASP A 145 8.45 8.64 -6.64
CA ASP A 145 8.66 9.86 -7.41
C ASP A 145 7.30 10.51 -7.76
N GLY A 146 7.26 11.83 -7.83
CA GLY A 146 6.04 12.59 -8.07
C GLY A 146 5.47 13.27 -6.81
N ASN A 147 4.18 13.54 -6.79
CA ASN A 147 3.52 14.15 -5.63
C ASN A 147 3.37 13.13 -4.50
N PHE A 148 4.06 13.39 -3.41
CA PHE A 148 4.07 12.53 -2.24
C PHE A 148 3.57 13.30 -1.02
N VAL A 149 2.52 12.79 -0.40
CA VAL A 149 2.13 13.19 0.95
C VAL A 149 2.28 11.95 1.83
N MET A 150 3.30 11.94 2.71
CA MET A 150 3.38 10.97 3.79
C MET A 150 2.78 11.60 5.04
N ASP A 151 1.58 11.22 5.40
CA ASP A 151 1.12 11.41 6.76
C ASP A 151 1.80 10.35 7.64
N GLY A 152 2.61 10.85 8.56
CA GLY A 152 3.60 10.13 9.33
C GLY A 152 3.21 8.73 9.77
N LEU A 153 4.05 7.78 9.44
CA LEU A 153 4.01 6.43 9.99
C LEU A 153 4.25 6.49 11.51
N VAL A 154 3.17 6.43 12.24
CA VAL A 154 3.17 6.36 13.70
C VAL A 154 2.67 4.99 14.10
N PHE A 155 3.46 4.22 14.86
CA PHE A 155 2.94 3.03 15.53
C PHE A 155 1.83 3.39 16.50
N SER A 156 0.99 2.42 16.79
CA SER A 156 -0.13 2.54 17.73
C SER A 156 0.24 3.00 19.14
N ASP A 157 1.51 2.89 19.51
CA ASP A 157 2.05 3.36 20.80
C ASP A 157 2.73 4.74 20.71
N GLY A 158 2.67 5.38 19.55
CA GLY A 158 3.30 6.68 19.32
C GLY A 158 4.80 6.61 19.06
N THR A 159 5.39 5.43 18.96
CA THR A 159 6.83 5.30 18.66
C THR A 159 7.09 5.27 17.15
N PRO A 160 8.17 5.93 16.68
CA PRO A 160 8.58 5.80 15.27
C PRO A 160 8.96 4.35 14.95
N SER A 161 8.54 3.85 13.78
CA SER A 161 8.93 2.50 13.34
C SER A 161 10.43 2.37 13.14
N PRO A 162 11.12 1.47 13.85
CA PRO A 162 12.54 1.22 13.60
C PRO A 162 12.80 0.49 12.26
N ALA A 163 11.77 -0.07 11.64
CA ALA A 163 11.88 -0.76 10.35
C ALA A 163 11.83 0.18 9.14
N LEU A 164 11.51 1.46 9.34
CA LEU A 164 11.48 2.47 8.30
C LEU A 164 12.81 3.22 8.22
N HIS A 165 13.88 2.50 7.99
CA HIS A 165 15.14 3.10 7.63
C HIS A 165 15.19 3.30 6.10
N GLU A 166 15.14 4.58 5.74
CA GLU A 166 15.43 5.15 4.42
C GLU A 166 14.33 5.05 3.35
N PHE A 167 13.35 5.95 3.44
CA PHE A 167 12.75 6.46 2.21
C PHE A 167 13.79 7.38 1.53
N LYS A 168 14.48 6.88 0.54
CA LYS A 168 15.31 7.73 -0.31
C LYS A 168 14.45 8.34 -1.40
N GLN A 169 14.22 9.64 -1.31
CA GLN A 169 13.75 10.39 -2.45
C GLN A 169 14.84 10.36 -3.53
N VAL A 170 14.63 9.59 -4.58
CA VAL A 170 15.43 9.68 -5.79
C VAL A 170 14.75 10.71 -6.68
N VAL A 171 15.26 11.94 -6.65
CA VAL A 171 14.91 12.96 -7.64
C VAL A 171 15.71 12.62 -8.90
N ALA A 172 15.02 12.31 -9.99
CA ALA A 172 15.63 12.16 -11.31
C ALA A 172 15.93 13.52 -11.92
#